data_5936823f639e6c4cec6b4050e41404a0
#
_entry.id   5936823f639e6c4cec6b4050e41404a0
#
_cell.length_a   1.000
_cell.length_b   1.000
_cell.length_c   1.000
_cell.angle_alpha   90.00
_cell.angle_beta   90.00
_cell.angle_gamma   90.00
#
_symmetry.space_group_name_H-M   'P 1'
#
loop_
_entity.id
_entity.type
_entity.pdbx_description
1 polymer ?
#
loop_
_entity_poly.entity_id
_entity_poly.type
_entity_poly.pdbx_seq_one_letter_code
_entity_poly.pdbx_strand_id
1 'polypeptide(L)'
;TAGGKNVSPGPIEEVIKRCEFVSQALVLGDKRPFISALVTLDEESLRPWLESKGLNRDIPMEEAANNAAVRAEVQKWVDQANEGVSRAESVRKFIILPEEFTQENGLMTASMKVIRPKVIKRYATLLNTQMYTKKK
;
A
#
# COMPACT_ATOMS: atom_id res chain seq x y z
N THR A 1 -17.65 -4.38 -5.61
CA THR A 1 -16.99 -4.75 -4.37
C THR A 1 -17.65 -5.98 -3.76
N ALA A 2 -16.91 -6.65 -2.89
CA ALA A 2 -17.44 -7.79 -2.17
C ALA A 2 -18.69 -7.35 -1.40
N GLY A 3 -19.75 -8.14 -1.46
CA GLY A 3 -21.00 -7.80 -0.81
C GLY A 3 -21.80 -6.71 -1.52
N GLY A 4 -21.38 -6.34 -2.72
CA GLY A 4 -22.11 -5.36 -3.53
C GLY A 4 -21.98 -3.91 -3.06
N LYS A 5 -21.09 -3.65 -2.12
CA LYS A 5 -20.89 -2.28 -1.62
C LYS A 5 -19.80 -1.56 -2.39
N ASN A 6 -20.00 -0.27 -2.59
CA ASN A 6 -18.96 0.57 -3.14
C ASN A 6 -17.99 0.97 -2.04
N VAL A 7 -16.70 0.94 -2.36
CA VAL A 7 -15.66 1.36 -1.44
C VAL A 7 -15.28 2.80 -1.74
N SER A 8 -15.13 3.59 -0.69
CA SER A 8 -14.59 4.95 -0.82
C SER A 8 -13.11 4.89 -0.45
N PRO A 9 -12.22 4.68 -1.43
CA PRO A 9 -10.81 4.45 -1.11
C PRO A 9 -10.08 5.69 -0.59
N GLY A 10 -10.54 6.89 -0.97
CA GLY A 10 -9.84 8.12 -0.61
C GLY A 10 -9.58 8.30 0.87
N PRO A 11 -10.61 8.21 1.74
CA PRO A 11 -10.38 8.39 3.16
C PRO A 11 -9.44 7.35 3.76
N ILE A 12 -9.51 6.10 3.30
CA ILE A 12 -8.62 5.05 3.78
C ILE A 12 -7.19 5.34 3.35
N GLU A 13 -7.01 5.70 2.08
CA GLU A 13 -5.69 6.03 1.53
C GLU A 13 -5.06 7.20 2.28
N GLU A 14 -5.86 8.21 2.62
CA GLU A 14 -5.37 9.38 3.34
C GLU A 14 -4.83 9.02 4.71
N VAL A 15 -5.50 8.14 5.44
CA VAL A 15 -5.03 7.73 6.76
C VAL A 15 -3.73 6.95 6.66
N ILE A 16 -3.64 6.01 5.71
CA ILE A 16 -2.41 5.22 5.54
C ILE A 16 -1.24 6.14 5.18
N LYS A 17 -1.49 7.17 4.36
CA LYS A 17 -0.45 8.12 3.94
C LYS A 17 0.03 9.02 5.08
N ARG A 18 -0.60 9.00 6.23
CA ARG A 18 -0.10 9.73 7.41
C ARG A 18 1.14 9.08 8.01
N CYS A 19 1.41 7.82 7.67
CA CYS A 19 2.67 7.18 8.05
C CYS A 19 3.81 7.97 7.42
N GLU A 20 4.82 8.35 8.24
CA GLU A 20 5.81 9.34 7.80
C GLU A 20 6.63 8.92 6.58
N PHE A 21 6.79 7.61 6.35
CA PHE A 21 7.58 7.14 5.21
C PHE A 21 6.73 6.52 4.10
N VAL A 22 5.41 6.65 4.16
CA VAL A 22 4.56 6.19 3.06
C VAL A 22 4.42 7.31 2.03
N SER A 23 4.73 6.99 0.79
CA SER A 23 4.61 7.94 -0.32
C SER A 23 3.20 7.89 -0.90
N GLN A 24 2.72 6.70 -1.25
CA GLN A 24 1.39 6.50 -1.81
C GLN A 24 0.74 5.27 -1.22
N ALA A 25 -0.59 5.30 -1.17
CA ALA A 25 -1.39 4.15 -0.78
C ALA A 25 -2.52 4.02 -1.78
N LEU A 26 -2.70 2.84 -2.34
CA LEU A 26 -3.73 2.57 -3.33
C LEU A 26 -4.61 1.44 -2.83
N VAL A 27 -5.86 1.75 -2.52
CA VAL A 27 -6.82 0.76 -2.03
C VAL A 27 -7.51 0.09 -3.20
N LEU A 28 -7.54 -1.23 -3.18
CA LEU A 28 -8.13 -2.05 -4.24
C LEU A 28 -9.22 -2.92 -3.65
N GLY A 29 -10.29 -3.12 -4.40
CA GLY A 29 -11.38 -3.95 -3.91
C GLY A 29 -12.39 -4.29 -4.99
N ASP A 30 -12.36 -3.58 -6.12
CA ASP A 30 -13.34 -3.79 -7.18
C ASP A 30 -13.20 -5.20 -7.74
N LYS A 31 -14.31 -5.95 -7.70
CA LYS A 31 -14.38 -7.32 -8.20
C LYS A 31 -13.40 -8.27 -7.52
N ARG A 32 -13.02 -7.96 -6.28
CA ARG A 32 -12.10 -8.79 -5.50
C ARG A 32 -12.80 -9.30 -4.24
N PRO A 33 -12.32 -10.43 -3.70
CA PRO A 33 -13.01 -11.04 -2.53
C PRO A 33 -12.84 -10.22 -1.24
N PHE A 34 -11.87 -9.32 -1.19
CA PHE A 34 -11.68 -8.44 -0.02
C PHE A 34 -10.94 -7.18 -0.44
N ILE A 35 -10.93 -6.20 0.46
CA ILE A 35 -10.24 -4.93 0.22
C ILE A 35 -8.78 -5.09 0.59
N SER A 36 -7.91 -4.56 -0.24
CA SER A 36 -6.47 -4.62 -0.03
C SER A 36 -5.84 -3.28 -0.36
N ALA A 37 -4.55 -3.13 -0.05
CA ALA A 37 -3.83 -1.90 -0.35
C ALA A 37 -2.43 -2.20 -0.88
N LEU A 38 -1.99 -1.39 -1.83
CA LEU A 38 -0.59 -1.33 -2.25
C LEU A 38 -0.01 -0.05 -1.68
N VAL A 39 1.15 -0.15 -1.05
CA VAL A 39 1.79 0.97 -0.35
C VAL A 39 3.19 1.16 -0.92
N THR A 40 3.56 2.40 -1.21
CA THR A 40 4.92 2.72 -1.64
C THR A 40 5.62 3.51 -0.56
N LEU A 41 6.95 3.45 -0.56
CA LEU A 41 7.78 4.06 0.47
C LEU A 41 8.48 5.30 -0.09
N ASP A 42 8.56 6.35 0.75
CA ASP A 42 9.37 7.52 0.47
C ASP A 42 10.75 7.27 1.06
N GLU A 43 11.71 7.05 0.20
CA GLU A 43 13.06 6.69 0.63
C GLU A 43 13.68 7.76 1.52
N GLU A 44 13.48 9.03 1.21
CA GLU A 44 14.06 10.12 1.99
C GLU A 44 13.56 10.15 3.43
N SER A 45 12.31 9.79 3.65
CA SER A 45 11.73 9.73 4.99
C SER A 45 12.02 8.42 5.68
N LEU A 46 12.14 7.35 4.90
CA LEU A 46 12.36 6.02 5.44
C LEU A 46 13.73 5.84 6.06
N ARG A 47 14.77 6.36 5.40
CA ARG A 47 16.15 6.18 5.88
C ARG A 47 16.36 6.73 7.29
N PRO A 48 15.99 7.99 7.59
CA PRO A 48 16.09 8.48 8.97
C PRO A 48 15.23 7.72 9.96
N TRP A 49 14.06 7.26 9.53
CA TRP A 49 13.18 6.47 10.41
C TRP A 49 13.85 5.15 10.80
N LEU A 50 14.48 4.46 9.83
CA LEU A 50 15.20 3.22 10.11
C LEU A 50 16.31 3.48 11.15
N GLU A 51 17.08 4.55 10.94
CA GLU A 51 18.14 4.92 11.86
C GLU A 51 17.62 5.18 13.27
N SER A 52 16.48 5.86 13.37
CA SER A 52 15.87 6.17 14.66
C SER A 52 15.42 4.92 15.41
N LYS A 53 15.21 3.81 14.70
CA LYS A 53 14.80 2.54 15.29
C LYS A 53 15.98 1.60 15.53
N GLY A 54 17.21 2.07 15.32
CA GLY A 54 18.40 1.24 15.48
C GLY A 54 18.59 0.25 14.35
N LEU A 55 17.95 0.48 13.20
CA LEU A 55 18.05 -0.39 12.04
C LEU A 55 19.01 0.19 11.02
N ASN A 56 19.52 -0.67 10.12
CA ASN A 56 20.44 -0.22 9.08
C ASN A 56 19.68 0.65 8.08
N ARG A 57 20.05 1.93 7.99
CA ARG A 57 19.37 2.86 7.09
C ARG A 57 19.70 2.64 5.62
N ASP A 58 20.72 1.84 5.33
CA ASP A 58 21.21 1.66 3.96
C ASP A 58 20.71 0.38 3.30
N ILE A 59 19.75 -0.31 3.90
CA ILE A 59 19.21 -1.55 3.30
C ILE A 59 18.54 -1.24 1.95
N PRO A 60 18.58 -2.21 1.00
CA PRO A 60 17.88 -2.03 -0.27
C PRO A 60 16.37 -1.85 -0.06
N MET A 61 15.73 -1.16 -1.00
CA MET A 61 14.29 -0.92 -0.89
C MET A 61 13.49 -2.21 -0.88
N GLU A 62 13.92 -3.24 -1.59
CA GLU A 62 13.26 -4.54 -1.56
C GLU A 62 13.29 -5.14 -0.15
N GLU A 63 14.41 -5.00 0.53
CA GLU A 63 14.53 -5.49 1.90
C GLU A 63 13.67 -4.65 2.85
N ALA A 64 13.67 -3.32 2.66
CA ALA A 64 12.86 -2.43 3.47
C ALA A 64 11.37 -2.76 3.34
N ALA A 65 10.92 -3.06 2.11
CA ALA A 65 9.53 -3.39 1.87
C ALA A 65 9.08 -4.65 2.60
N ASN A 66 10.01 -5.53 2.93
CA ASN A 66 9.73 -6.78 3.65
C ASN A 66 10.19 -6.76 5.10
N ASN A 67 10.73 -5.64 5.56
CA ASN A 67 11.24 -5.51 6.91
C ASN A 67 10.09 -5.52 7.93
N ALA A 68 10.25 -6.31 8.99
CA ALA A 68 9.18 -6.49 9.98
C ALA A 68 8.80 -5.18 10.67
N ALA A 69 9.78 -4.33 11.00
CA ALA A 69 9.49 -3.06 11.67
C ALA A 69 8.77 -2.09 10.74
N VAL A 70 9.17 -2.05 9.46
CA VAL A 70 8.50 -1.22 8.45
C VAL A 70 7.06 -1.68 8.28
N ARG A 71 6.86 -2.98 8.14
CA ARG A 71 5.51 -3.52 7.96
C ARG A 71 4.63 -3.27 9.19
N ALA A 72 5.20 -3.38 10.38
CA ALA A 72 4.44 -3.13 11.62
C ALA A 72 3.98 -1.69 11.71
N GLU A 73 4.81 -0.74 11.28
CA GLU A 73 4.41 0.66 11.30
C GLU A 73 3.29 0.91 10.28
N VAL A 74 3.40 0.36 9.08
CA VAL A 74 2.34 0.49 8.09
C VAL A 74 1.04 -0.16 8.58
N GLN A 75 1.15 -1.34 9.21
CA GLN A 75 -0.01 -2.04 9.76
C GLN A 75 -0.76 -1.17 10.78
N LYS A 76 -0.02 -0.44 11.59
CA LYS A 76 -0.62 0.47 12.57
C LYS A 76 -1.53 1.49 11.89
N TRP A 77 -1.08 2.07 10.78
CA TRP A 77 -1.89 3.05 10.05
C TRP A 77 -3.05 2.39 9.29
N VAL A 78 -2.85 1.18 8.78
CA VAL A 78 -3.93 0.41 8.17
C VAL A 78 -5.01 0.13 9.21
N ASP A 79 -4.61 -0.28 10.42
CA ASP A 79 -5.56 -0.53 11.50
C ASP A 79 -6.34 0.75 11.86
N GLN A 80 -5.64 1.87 11.88
CA GLN A 80 -6.30 3.15 12.17
C GLN A 80 -7.31 3.52 11.08
N ALA A 81 -6.96 3.30 9.84
CA ALA A 81 -7.88 3.55 8.72
C ALA A 81 -9.11 2.65 8.85
N ASN A 82 -8.92 1.40 9.27
CA ASN A 82 -10.01 0.44 9.39
C ASN A 82 -10.98 0.80 10.51
N GLU A 83 -10.56 1.57 11.50
CA GLU A 83 -11.45 2.00 12.57
C GLU A 83 -12.58 2.90 12.07
N GLY A 84 -12.37 3.58 10.96
CA GLY A 84 -13.35 4.51 10.42
C GLY A 84 -14.29 3.92 9.39
N VAL A 85 -14.20 2.62 9.12
CA VAL A 85 -15.01 1.98 8.08
C VAL A 85 -15.64 0.69 8.60
N SER A 86 -16.64 0.19 7.86
CA SER A 86 -17.28 -1.06 8.21
C SER A 86 -16.33 -2.23 7.95
N ARG A 87 -16.67 -3.37 8.51
CA ARG A 87 -15.85 -4.57 8.35
C ARG A 87 -15.70 -4.96 6.87
N ALA A 88 -16.78 -4.83 6.10
CA ALA A 88 -16.74 -5.15 4.68
C ALA A 88 -15.81 -4.23 3.88
N GLU A 89 -15.59 -3.03 4.39
CA GLU A 89 -14.77 -2.02 3.72
C GLU A 89 -13.36 -1.91 4.29
N SER A 90 -13.03 -2.73 5.29
CA SER A 90 -11.71 -2.67 5.91
C SER A 90 -10.65 -3.36 5.06
N VAL A 91 -9.44 -2.82 5.10
CA VAL A 91 -8.31 -3.41 4.40
C VAL A 91 -7.86 -4.65 5.14
N ARG A 92 -7.87 -5.80 4.47
CA ARG A 92 -7.49 -7.07 5.08
C ARG A 92 -6.04 -7.43 4.85
N LYS A 93 -5.49 -7.02 3.72
CA LYS A 93 -4.09 -7.27 3.38
C LYS A 93 -3.50 -6.06 2.72
N PHE A 94 -2.21 -5.89 2.89
CA PHE A 94 -1.47 -4.88 2.13
C PHE A 94 -0.13 -5.44 1.71
N ILE A 95 0.40 -4.89 0.62
CA ILE A 95 1.75 -5.20 0.13
C ILE A 95 2.50 -3.89 0.03
N ILE A 96 3.72 -3.86 0.56
CA ILE A 96 4.59 -2.71 0.41
C ILE A 96 5.47 -2.97 -0.82
N LEU A 97 5.45 -2.02 -1.75
CA LEU A 97 6.18 -2.14 -3.00
C LEU A 97 7.55 -1.48 -2.86
N PRO A 98 8.61 -2.05 -3.46
CA PRO A 98 9.95 -1.45 -3.37
C PRO A 98 10.17 -0.25 -4.27
N GLU A 99 9.26 0.01 -5.22
CA GLU A 99 9.39 1.16 -6.11
C GLU A 99 8.21 2.10 -5.94
N GLU A 100 8.44 3.38 -6.23
CA GLU A 100 7.37 4.36 -6.17
C GLU A 100 6.60 4.41 -7.47
N PHE A 101 5.37 4.95 -7.39
CA PHE A 101 4.62 5.30 -8.59
C PHE A 101 5.16 6.63 -9.10
N THR A 102 5.56 6.69 -10.34
CA THR A 102 6.15 7.89 -10.93
C THR A 102 5.57 8.15 -12.31
N GLN A 103 5.85 9.36 -12.81
CA GLN A 103 5.49 9.71 -14.15
C GLN A 103 6.36 8.94 -15.15
N GLU A 104 7.63 8.76 -14.81
CA GLU A 104 8.58 8.06 -15.67
C GLU A 104 8.21 6.59 -15.89
N ASN A 105 7.71 5.91 -14.86
CA ASN A 105 7.31 4.51 -15.02
C ASN A 105 5.86 4.36 -15.49
N GLY A 106 5.19 5.48 -15.78
CA GLY A 106 3.86 5.46 -16.35
C GLY A 106 2.73 5.26 -15.37
N LEU A 107 3.02 5.26 -14.07
CA LEU A 107 2.01 4.96 -13.05
C LEU A 107 1.36 6.21 -12.48
N MET A 108 1.87 7.40 -12.82
CA MET A 108 1.28 8.67 -12.39
C MET A 108 1.12 9.61 -13.57
N THR A 109 0.15 10.51 -13.43
CA THR A 109 -0.05 11.58 -14.40
C THR A 109 0.93 12.73 -14.14
N ALA A 110 0.98 13.68 -15.09
CA ALA A 110 1.79 14.89 -14.93
C ALA A 110 1.38 15.69 -13.69
N SER A 111 0.13 15.60 -13.27
CA SER A 111 -0.36 16.27 -12.07
C SER A 111 -0.17 15.42 -10.80
N MET A 112 0.64 14.36 -10.89
CA MET A 112 1.01 13.50 -9.77
C MET A 112 -0.15 12.69 -9.19
N LYS A 113 -1.10 12.32 -10.05
CA LYS A 113 -2.20 11.44 -9.66
C LYS A 113 -1.88 10.01 -10.11
N VAL A 114 -2.16 9.06 -9.22
CA VAL A 114 -1.91 7.64 -9.53
C VAL A 114 -2.91 7.18 -10.59
N ILE A 115 -2.40 6.49 -11.60
CA ILE A 115 -3.24 5.93 -12.67
C ILE A 115 -3.59 4.50 -12.27
N ARG A 116 -4.71 4.36 -11.56
CA ARG A 116 -5.11 3.09 -10.94
C ARG A 116 -5.09 1.89 -11.89
N PRO A 117 -5.68 1.97 -13.10
CA PRO A 117 -5.66 0.81 -13.99
C PRO A 117 -4.26 0.37 -14.39
N LYS A 118 -3.34 1.32 -14.54
CA LYS A 118 -1.96 0.99 -14.91
C LYS A 118 -1.22 0.30 -13.77
N VAL A 119 -1.47 0.72 -12.54
CA VAL A 119 -0.89 0.07 -11.37
C VAL A 119 -1.40 -1.36 -11.26
N ILE A 120 -2.70 -1.55 -11.41
CA ILE A 120 -3.30 -2.89 -11.33
C ILE A 120 -2.70 -3.80 -12.40
N LYS A 121 -2.54 -3.29 -13.61
CA LYS A 121 -1.97 -4.07 -14.70
C LYS A 121 -0.50 -4.42 -14.42
N ARG A 122 0.28 -3.46 -13.97
CA ARG A 122 1.71 -3.66 -13.70
C ARG A 122 1.93 -4.71 -12.61
N TYR A 123 1.10 -4.72 -11.59
CA TYR A 123 1.26 -5.63 -10.45
C TYR A 123 0.26 -6.78 -10.47
N ALA A 124 -0.32 -7.09 -11.66
CA ALA A 124 -1.33 -8.13 -11.75
C ALA A 124 -0.84 -9.48 -11.25
N THR A 125 0.39 -9.88 -11.60
CA THR A 125 0.95 -11.14 -11.14
C THR A 125 1.10 -11.16 -9.63
N LEU A 126 1.63 -10.07 -9.07
CA LEU A 126 1.82 -9.94 -7.63
C LEU A 126 0.48 -10.02 -6.91
N LEU A 127 -0.53 -9.31 -7.41
CA LEU A 127 -1.86 -9.32 -6.81
C LEU A 127 -2.46 -10.72 -6.84
N ASN A 128 -2.32 -11.42 -7.96
CA ASN A 128 -2.92 -12.74 -8.09
C ASN A 128 -2.19 -13.83 -7.32
N THR A 129 -0.89 -13.66 -7.05
CA THR A 129 -0.10 -14.69 -6.38
C THR A 129 0.10 -14.43 -4.90
N GLN A 130 0.11 -13.18 -4.47
CA GLN A 130 0.42 -12.84 -3.07
C GLN A 130 -0.74 -12.19 -2.34
N MET A 131 -1.61 -11.48 -3.04
CA MET A 131 -2.72 -10.79 -2.40
C MET A 131 -4.01 -11.59 -2.44
N TYR A 132 -4.38 -12.06 -3.62
CA TYR A 132 -5.65 -12.74 -3.87
C TYR A 132 -5.44 -14.19 -4.25
N THR A 133 -4.51 -14.85 -3.58
CA THR A 133 -4.20 -16.25 -3.85
C THR A 133 -5.39 -17.14 -3.49
N LYS A 134 -5.75 -18.04 -4.41
CA LYS A 134 -6.79 -19.03 -4.11
C LYS A 134 -6.23 -20.05 -3.15
N LYS A 135 -7.01 -20.38 -2.14
CA LYS A 135 -6.67 -21.49 -1.25
C LYS A 135 -7.00 -22.80 -1.93
N LYS A 136 -6.18 -23.76 -1.70
CA LYS A 136 -6.44 -25.11 -2.17
C LYS A 136 -7.09 -25.94 -1.10
#